data_777b26278708cc20dd246b52a0c27f9e
#
_entry.id   777b26278708cc20dd246b52a0c27f9e
#
_cell.length_a   1.000
_cell.length_b   1.000
_cell.length_c   1.000
_cell.angle_alpha   90.00
_cell.angle_beta   90.00
_cell.angle_gamma   90.00
#
_symmetry.space_group_name_H-M   'P 1'
#
loop_
_entity.id
_entity.type
_entity.pdbx_description
1 polymer ?
#
loop_
_entity_poly.entity_id
_entity_poly.type
_entity_poly.pdbx_seq_one_letter_code
_entity_poly.pdbx_strand_id
1 'polypeptide(L)'
;MENVFKILVIDDERQIESNFPLYEMLIKRKGINSKFSLVSNENEYETIKHETFDVLMVDYNLRNGFFQSADKTVGTDFIRDFREVNMVDKIVFYLTDFKYQNRVTNIEAKLNITDEEFFRLINDYKIDGIVPKNNPHLIADIIEKCVKDIDPIIRFLKETKLKYEKSGDYLYFESDGTEYTISEILKEYQLNSEVGKKFGVELLETMSTVLLNYKY
;
A
#
# COMPACT_ATOMS: atom_id res chain seq x y z
N MET A 1 -10.97 -18.02 8.67
CA MET A 1 -9.53 -17.76 8.39
C MET A 1 -9.20 -16.43 9.01
N GLU A 2 -8.16 -16.32 9.82
CA GLU A 2 -7.70 -15.00 10.30
C GLU A 2 -7.13 -14.22 9.12
N ASN A 3 -7.61 -12.98 8.96
CA ASN A 3 -7.12 -12.08 7.92
C ASN A 3 -5.70 -11.64 8.26
N VAL A 4 -4.74 -11.97 7.40
CA VAL A 4 -3.36 -11.52 7.50
C VAL A 4 -3.12 -10.41 6.50
N PHE A 5 -2.80 -9.21 6.98
CA PHE A 5 -2.45 -8.06 6.13
C PHE A 5 -1.03 -8.18 5.63
N LYS A 6 -0.84 -7.96 4.34
CA LYS A 6 0.46 -8.06 3.67
C LYS A 6 1.09 -6.67 3.55
N ILE A 7 2.25 -6.49 4.14
CA ILE A 7 3.02 -5.26 4.06
C ILE A 7 4.26 -5.50 3.22
N LEU A 8 4.36 -4.79 2.09
CA LEU A 8 5.54 -4.81 1.25
C LEU A 8 6.48 -3.68 1.65
N VAL A 9 7.72 -4.02 1.94
CA VAL A 9 8.79 -3.06 2.26
C VAL A 9 9.70 -2.92 1.05
N ILE A 10 9.87 -1.71 0.57
CA ILE A 10 10.79 -1.33 -0.50
C ILE A 10 11.97 -0.63 0.14
N ASP A 11 13.11 -1.34 0.25
CA ASP A 11 14.30 -0.85 0.95
C ASP A 11 15.53 -1.57 0.38
N ASP A 12 16.55 -0.84 -0.05
CA ASP A 12 17.79 -1.42 -0.57
C ASP A 12 18.69 -2.03 0.51
N GLU A 13 18.39 -1.80 1.77
CA GLU A 13 19.09 -2.36 2.92
C GLU A 13 18.40 -3.61 3.48
N ARG A 14 18.90 -4.82 3.15
CA ARG A 14 18.32 -6.09 3.65
C ARG A 14 18.30 -6.23 5.17
N GLN A 15 19.10 -5.45 5.89
CA GLN A 15 19.17 -5.50 7.35
C GLN A 15 17.82 -5.16 8.01
N ILE A 16 16.94 -4.42 7.32
CA ILE A 16 15.60 -4.06 7.83
C ILE A 16 14.74 -5.29 8.15
N GLU A 17 14.96 -6.43 7.47
CA GLU A 17 14.21 -7.68 7.74
C GLU A 17 14.32 -8.14 9.19
N SER A 18 15.44 -7.85 9.86
CA SER A 18 15.64 -8.18 11.27
C SER A 18 14.62 -7.51 12.20
N ASN A 19 14.00 -6.42 11.76
CA ASN A 19 12.99 -5.67 12.52
C ASN A 19 11.56 -6.18 12.31
N PHE A 20 11.30 -6.98 11.27
CA PHE A 20 9.95 -7.43 10.93
C PHE A 20 9.25 -8.19 12.06
N PRO A 21 9.91 -9.12 12.78
CA PRO A 21 9.28 -9.80 13.92
C PRO A 21 8.81 -8.82 15.01
N LEU A 22 9.57 -7.75 15.25
CA LEU A 22 9.19 -6.71 16.20
C LEU A 22 7.96 -5.91 15.70
N TYR A 23 7.94 -5.52 14.44
CA TYR A 23 6.81 -4.81 13.85
C TYR A 23 5.54 -5.68 13.90
N GLU A 24 5.63 -6.94 13.46
CA GLU A 24 4.51 -7.90 13.51
C GLU A 24 3.99 -8.09 14.94
N MET A 25 4.87 -8.22 15.92
CA MET A 25 4.50 -8.34 17.33
C MET A 25 3.75 -7.08 17.83
N LEU A 26 4.24 -5.88 17.50
CA LEU A 26 3.61 -4.64 17.93
C LEU A 26 2.24 -4.44 17.28
N ILE A 27 2.11 -4.77 16.00
CA ILE A 27 0.84 -4.69 15.25
C ILE A 27 -0.13 -5.75 15.78
N LYS A 28 0.34 -6.95 16.10
CA LYS A 28 -0.49 -8.00 16.69
C LYS A 28 -1.09 -7.60 18.05
N ARG A 29 -0.35 -6.83 18.87
CA ARG A 29 -0.89 -6.27 20.13
C ARG A 29 -2.06 -5.32 19.91
N LYS A 30 -2.20 -4.77 18.69
CA LYS A 30 -3.34 -3.93 18.27
C LYS A 30 -4.49 -4.73 17.65
N GLY A 31 -4.42 -6.07 17.69
CA GLY A 31 -5.44 -6.98 17.16
C GLY A 31 -5.36 -7.20 15.66
N ILE A 32 -4.25 -6.86 15.02
CA ILE A 32 -4.03 -7.00 13.57
C ILE A 32 -2.96 -8.04 13.32
N ASN A 33 -3.28 -9.07 12.51
CA ASN A 33 -2.28 -10.00 12.02
C ASN A 33 -1.66 -9.44 10.74
N SER A 34 -0.34 -9.32 10.71
CA SER A 34 0.39 -8.78 9.56
C SER A 34 1.57 -9.66 9.19
N LYS A 35 2.00 -9.58 7.94
CA LYS A 35 3.21 -10.20 7.44
C LYS A 35 3.97 -9.22 6.59
N PHE A 36 5.24 -9.02 6.92
CA PHE A 36 6.15 -8.18 6.18
C PHE A 36 6.93 -9.00 5.15
N SER A 37 7.17 -8.39 3.99
CA SER A 37 8.04 -8.91 2.94
C SER A 37 8.91 -7.79 2.42
N LEU A 38 10.19 -8.07 2.13
CA LEU A 38 11.14 -7.09 1.61
C LEU A 38 11.37 -7.31 0.12
N VAL A 39 11.51 -6.20 -0.57
CA VAL A 39 12.09 -6.10 -1.91
C VAL A 39 13.25 -5.12 -1.85
N SER A 40 14.43 -5.57 -2.21
CA SER A 40 15.65 -4.79 -2.08
C SER A 40 16.26 -4.32 -3.40
N ASN A 41 15.66 -4.68 -4.51
CA ASN A 41 16.07 -4.23 -5.84
C ASN A 41 14.92 -4.31 -6.85
N GLU A 42 15.07 -3.62 -7.98
CA GLU A 42 14.04 -3.52 -9.01
C GLU A 42 13.69 -4.90 -9.61
N ASN A 43 14.67 -5.80 -9.78
CA ASN A 43 14.39 -7.13 -10.32
C ASN A 43 13.48 -7.95 -9.38
N GLU A 44 13.72 -7.89 -8.07
CA GLU A 44 12.85 -8.54 -7.07
C GLU A 44 11.44 -7.93 -7.14
N TYR A 45 11.33 -6.61 -7.24
CA TYR A 45 10.03 -5.93 -7.38
C TYR A 45 9.27 -6.40 -8.63
N GLU A 46 9.95 -6.49 -9.76
CA GLU A 46 9.35 -6.97 -11.01
C GLU A 46 8.75 -8.38 -10.89
N THR A 47 9.32 -9.25 -10.05
CA THR A 47 8.78 -10.61 -9.84
C THR A 47 7.50 -10.63 -9.05
N ILE A 48 7.28 -9.65 -8.17
CA ILE A 48 6.13 -9.62 -7.24
C ILE A 48 5.14 -8.47 -7.47
N LYS A 49 5.42 -7.56 -8.41
CA LYS A 49 4.54 -6.40 -8.67
C LYS A 49 3.09 -6.77 -9.05
N HIS A 50 2.86 -8.03 -9.45
CA HIS A 50 1.51 -8.55 -9.74
C HIS A 50 0.81 -9.13 -8.52
N GLU A 51 1.55 -9.32 -7.41
CA GLU A 51 0.94 -9.74 -6.15
C GLU A 51 0.14 -8.60 -5.52
N THR A 52 -0.75 -8.96 -4.61
CA THR A 52 -1.55 -7.99 -3.87
C THR A 52 -0.96 -7.76 -2.50
N PHE A 53 -0.71 -6.49 -2.16
CA PHE A 53 -0.30 -6.03 -0.85
C PHE A 53 -1.33 -5.04 -0.31
N ASP A 54 -1.38 -4.91 1.02
CA ASP A 54 -2.32 -4.01 1.69
C ASP A 54 -1.69 -2.64 1.96
N VAL A 55 -0.40 -2.64 2.30
CA VAL A 55 0.37 -1.43 2.58
C VAL A 55 1.76 -1.57 1.96
N LEU A 56 2.23 -0.50 1.31
CA LEU A 56 3.62 -0.35 0.89
C LEU A 56 4.35 0.55 1.88
N MET A 57 5.50 0.09 2.36
CA MET A 57 6.46 0.92 3.10
C MET A 57 7.64 1.19 2.18
N VAL A 58 7.92 2.46 1.90
CA VAL A 58 8.95 2.85 0.94
C VAL A 58 10.02 3.65 1.64
N ASP A 59 11.28 3.20 1.55
CA ASP A 59 12.43 3.96 2.06
C ASP A 59 12.74 5.18 1.19
N TYR A 60 13.23 6.22 1.82
CA TYR A 60 13.72 7.39 1.09
C TYR A 60 14.97 7.09 0.27
N ASN A 61 15.94 6.39 0.84
CA ASN A 61 17.22 6.11 0.18
C ASN A 61 17.17 4.75 -0.54
N LEU A 62 17.03 4.75 -1.85
CA LEU A 62 17.10 3.56 -2.70
C LEU A 62 18.37 3.57 -3.58
N ARG A 63 19.51 3.97 -2.99
CA ARG A 63 20.75 4.29 -3.74
C ARG A 63 21.64 3.09 -4.04
N ASN A 64 21.53 2.00 -3.26
CA ASN A 64 22.44 0.85 -3.39
C ASN A 64 22.02 -0.11 -4.51
N GLY A 65 21.58 0.45 -5.66
CA GLY A 65 21.24 -0.33 -6.84
C GLY A 65 19.82 -0.88 -6.87
N PHE A 66 18.90 -0.22 -6.15
CA PHE A 66 17.47 -0.57 -6.27
C PHE A 66 17.01 -0.31 -7.71
N PHE A 67 17.24 0.89 -8.22
CA PHE A 67 16.96 1.23 -9.62
C PHE A 67 18.15 0.92 -10.52
N GLN A 68 17.87 0.43 -11.72
CA GLN A 68 18.89 0.25 -12.78
C GLN A 68 19.28 1.59 -13.43
N SER A 69 18.42 2.62 -13.30
CA SER A 69 18.66 3.96 -13.82
C SER A 69 19.37 4.83 -12.79
N ALA A 70 20.47 5.48 -13.21
CA ALA A 70 21.19 6.44 -12.38
C ALA A 70 20.38 7.69 -12.02
N ASP A 71 19.31 7.97 -12.76
CA ASP A 71 18.45 9.14 -12.55
C ASP A 71 17.42 8.92 -11.45
N LYS A 72 17.22 7.66 -11.03
CA LYS A 72 16.28 7.27 -9.98
C LYS A 72 17.07 6.69 -8.81
N THR A 73 17.10 7.41 -7.71
CA THR A 73 17.91 6.99 -6.53
C THR A 73 17.17 7.12 -5.21
N VAL A 74 15.94 7.60 -5.24
CA VAL A 74 15.17 7.89 -4.02
C VAL A 74 13.77 7.29 -4.07
N GLY A 75 13.22 6.97 -2.90
CA GLY A 75 11.89 6.38 -2.78
C GLY A 75 10.76 7.24 -3.32
N THR A 76 10.95 8.55 -3.43
CA THR A 76 9.99 9.44 -4.08
C THR A 76 9.81 9.14 -5.57
N ASP A 77 10.87 8.69 -6.26
CA ASP A 77 10.79 8.24 -7.65
C ASP A 77 9.94 6.97 -7.75
N PHE A 78 10.16 6.02 -6.84
CA PHE A 78 9.36 4.80 -6.77
C PHE A 78 7.88 5.12 -6.51
N ILE A 79 7.59 5.99 -5.55
CA ILE A 79 6.20 6.39 -5.20
C ILE A 79 5.53 7.07 -6.39
N ARG A 80 6.22 7.97 -7.09
CA ARG A 80 5.70 8.61 -8.30
C ARG A 80 5.29 7.59 -9.35
N ASP A 81 6.23 6.70 -9.72
CA ASP A 81 5.99 5.69 -10.75
C ASP A 81 4.88 4.70 -10.32
N PHE A 82 4.83 4.32 -9.05
CA PHE A 82 3.77 3.49 -8.49
C PHE A 82 2.40 4.18 -8.59
N ARG A 83 2.32 5.48 -8.29
CA ARG A 83 1.06 6.25 -8.36
C ARG A 83 0.53 6.44 -9.78
N GLU A 84 1.33 6.30 -10.81
CA GLU A 84 0.86 6.28 -12.21
C GLU A 84 -0.06 5.09 -12.50
N VAL A 85 0.08 3.99 -11.77
CA VAL A 85 -0.69 2.75 -11.99
C VAL A 85 -1.57 2.36 -10.81
N ASN A 86 -1.42 3.02 -9.65
CA ASN A 86 -2.19 2.69 -8.45
C ASN A 86 -2.38 3.91 -7.53
N MET A 87 -3.58 4.46 -7.55
CA MET A 87 -3.95 5.68 -6.81
C MET A 87 -4.52 5.42 -5.41
N VAL A 88 -4.81 4.15 -5.05
CA VAL A 88 -5.62 3.82 -3.87
C VAL A 88 -4.91 3.00 -2.80
N ASP A 89 -3.88 2.22 -3.16
CA ASP A 89 -3.16 1.42 -2.18
C ASP A 89 -2.41 2.31 -1.18
N LYS A 90 -2.33 1.83 0.06
CA LYS A 90 -1.73 2.57 1.17
C LYS A 90 -0.21 2.64 1.03
N ILE A 91 0.35 3.85 1.18
CA ILE A 91 1.80 4.08 1.16
C ILE A 91 2.26 4.74 2.44
N VAL A 92 3.23 4.13 3.10
CA VAL A 92 3.97 4.69 4.22
C VAL A 92 5.40 4.98 3.77
N PHE A 93 5.79 6.23 3.85
CA PHE A 93 7.15 6.66 3.56
C PHE A 93 7.98 6.64 4.83
N TYR A 94 9.14 5.95 4.84
CA TYR A 94 9.95 5.86 6.03
C TYR A 94 11.43 6.16 5.75
N LEU A 95 12.12 6.73 6.73
CA LEU A 95 13.46 7.25 6.54
C LEU A 95 14.27 7.25 7.84
N THR A 96 15.60 7.17 7.71
CA THR A 96 16.52 7.15 8.87
C THR A 96 16.75 8.54 9.44
N ASP A 97 16.97 9.53 8.57
CA ASP A 97 17.31 10.90 8.95
C ASP A 97 16.06 11.78 9.01
N PHE A 98 15.34 11.66 10.10
CA PHE A 98 14.18 12.47 10.38
C PHE A 98 14.57 13.54 11.41
N LYS A 99 14.73 14.79 11.00
CA LYS A 99 14.78 15.91 11.95
C LYS A 99 13.42 16.55 12.09
N TYR A 100 12.68 16.14 13.09
CA TYR A 100 11.41 16.73 13.49
C TYR A 100 11.64 17.51 14.79
N GLN A 101 11.39 18.82 14.78
CA GLN A 101 11.43 19.61 15.99
C GLN A 101 10.10 19.45 16.74
N ASN A 102 10.00 18.43 17.57
CA ASN A 102 8.92 18.36 18.52
C ASN A 102 9.13 19.43 19.59
N ARG A 103 8.24 20.42 19.64
CA ARG A 103 8.29 21.53 20.62
C ARG A 103 8.27 21.06 22.08
N VAL A 104 7.84 19.85 22.34
CA VAL A 104 7.76 19.23 23.68
C VAL A 104 9.04 18.47 24.04
N THR A 105 9.67 17.80 23.08
CA THR A 105 10.83 16.91 23.33
C THR A 105 12.16 17.46 22.84
N ASN A 106 12.16 18.59 22.13
CA ASN A 106 13.34 19.20 21.49
C ASN A 106 14.11 18.26 20.53
N ILE A 107 13.45 17.22 20.01
CA ILE A 107 14.04 16.33 19.01
C ILE A 107 13.98 17.04 17.66
N GLU A 108 15.15 17.34 17.11
CA GLU A 108 15.29 17.82 15.73
C GLU A 108 15.35 16.62 14.78
N ALA A 109 14.46 16.59 13.79
CA ALA A 109 14.52 15.66 12.68
C ALA A 109 14.76 16.40 11.37
N LYS A 110 15.78 16.02 10.61
CA LYS A 110 16.09 16.63 9.31
C LYS A 110 15.59 15.73 8.17
N LEU A 111 14.53 16.13 7.51
CA LEU A 111 14.19 15.60 6.21
C LEU A 111 15.17 16.17 5.17
N ASN A 112 15.91 15.30 4.49
CA ASN A 112 16.77 15.72 3.37
C ASN A 112 15.98 15.81 2.04
N ILE A 113 14.69 16.09 2.10
CA ILE A 113 13.85 16.37 0.95
C ILE A 113 13.55 17.87 0.90
N THR A 114 13.35 18.40 -0.28
CA THR A 114 12.91 19.79 -0.45
C THR A 114 11.47 19.97 0.01
N ASP A 115 11.10 21.22 0.37
CA ASP A 115 9.71 21.54 0.71
C ASP A 115 8.76 21.17 -0.44
N GLU A 116 9.18 21.36 -1.69
CA GLU A 116 8.41 21.00 -2.88
C GLU A 116 8.15 19.50 -2.97
N GLU A 117 9.18 18.66 -2.77
CA GLU A 117 9.02 17.19 -2.73
C GLU A 117 8.12 16.75 -1.59
N PHE A 118 8.24 17.38 -0.41
CA PHE A 118 7.38 17.09 0.72
C PHE A 118 5.90 17.38 0.41
N PHE A 119 5.62 18.53 -0.20
CA PHE A 119 4.26 18.87 -0.60
C PHE A 119 3.72 17.94 -1.68
N ARG A 120 4.56 17.51 -2.64
CA ARG A 120 4.17 16.53 -3.66
C ARG A 120 3.82 15.18 -3.04
N LEU A 121 4.61 14.70 -2.07
CA LEU A 121 4.32 13.44 -1.36
C LEU A 121 2.91 13.45 -0.75
N ILE A 122 2.52 14.56 -0.13
CA ILE A 122 1.22 14.68 0.54
C ILE A 122 0.09 14.95 -0.46
N ASN A 123 0.26 15.93 -1.35
CA ASN A 123 -0.83 16.44 -2.17
C ASN A 123 -1.04 15.65 -3.46
N ASP A 124 0.05 15.28 -4.14
CA ASP A 124 0.00 14.64 -5.44
C ASP A 124 0.04 13.11 -5.30
N TYR A 125 0.98 12.60 -4.52
CA TYR A 125 1.16 11.15 -4.34
C TYR A 125 0.33 10.57 -3.20
N LYS A 126 -0.31 11.42 -2.37
CA LYS A 126 -1.27 11.02 -1.32
C LYS A 126 -0.74 9.87 -0.46
N ILE A 127 0.47 10.05 0.08
CA ILE A 127 1.00 9.08 1.03
C ILE A 127 0.21 9.11 2.34
N ASP A 128 0.04 7.95 2.96
CA ASP A 128 -0.78 7.80 4.17
C ASP A 128 -0.02 8.10 5.46
N GLY A 129 1.31 8.14 5.38
CA GLY A 129 2.14 8.52 6.52
C GLY A 129 3.61 8.64 6.21
N ILE A 130 4.31 9.40 7.07
CA ILE A 130 5.78 9.52 7.09
C ILE A 130 6.24 9.14 8.47
N VAL A 131 7.19 8.19 8.57
CA VAL A 131 7.68 7.68 9.86
C VAL A 131 9.21 7.49 9.87
N PRO A 132 9.86 7.68 11.01
CA PRO A 132 11.28 7.38 11.16
C PRO A 132 11.51 5.86 11.29
N LYS A 133 12.54 5.32 10.62
CA LYS A 133 12.94 3.89 10.68
C LYS A 133 13.25 3.41 12.10
N ASN A 134 13.75 4.29 12.95
CA ASN A 134 14.18 3.98 14.31
C ASN A 134 13.05 4.00 15.36
N ASN A 135 11.80 4.17 14.94
CA ASN A 135 10.65 4.17 15.85
C ASN A 135 9.63 3.07 15.51
N PRO A 136 9.82 1.83 15.97
CA PRO A 136 8.95 0.70 15.66
C PRO A 136 7.52 0.88 16.17
N HIS A 137 7.29 1.63 17.25
CA HIS A 137 5.96 1.91 17.75
C HIS A 137 5.19 2.82 16.80
N LEU A 138 5.82 3.89 16.31
CA LEU A 138 5.20 4.78 15.35
C LEU A 138 4.93 4.08 14.01
N ILE A 139 5.83 3.18 13.57
CA ILE A 139 5.60 2.31 12.41
C ILE A 139 4.34 1.46 12.63
N ALA A 140 4.21 0.82 13.79
CA ALA A 140 3.03 0.00 14.11
C ALA A 140 1.75 0.84 14.18
N ASP A 141 1.81 2.08 14.70
CA ASP A 141 0.66 2.99 14.78
C ASP A 141 0.18 3.41 13.38
N ILE A 142 1.10 3.76 12.47
CA ILE A 142 0.72 4.18 11.12
C ILE A 142 0.21 3.00 10.29
N ILE A 143 0.81 1.81 10.42
CA ILE A 143 0.30 0.60 9.76
C ILE A 143 -1.11 0.26 10.25
N GLU A 144 -1.36 0.33 11.58
CA GLU A 144 -2.71 0.16 12.12
C GLU A 144 -3.72 1.11 11.47
N LYS A 145 -3.35 2.39 11.35
CA LYS A 145 -4.19 3.40 10.70
C LYS A 145 -4.44 3.03 9.24
N CYS A 146 -3.38 2.74 8.48
CA CYS A 146 -3.49 2.35 7.08
C CYS A 146 -4.43 1.15 6.89
N VAL A 147 -4.27 0.10 7.71
CA VAL A 147 -5.10 -1.11 7.64
C VAL A 147 -6.57 -0.83 7.93
N LYS A 148 -6.86 0.04 8.90
CA LYS A 148 -8.24 0.44 9.24
C LYS A 148 -8.88 1.31 8.16
N ASP A 149 -8.07 2.05 7.40
CA ASP A 149 -8.51 2.97 6.37
C ASP A 149 -8.45 2.35 4.95
N ILE A 150 -8.22 1.02 4.84
CA ILE A 150 -8.28 0.33 3.54
C ILE A 150 -9.71 0.37 3.02
N ASP A 151 -9.86 0.77 1.75
CA ASP A 151 -11.14 0.71 1.06
C ASP A 151 -11.68 -0.73 1.02
N PRO A 152 -12.89 -0.99 1.55
CA PRO A 152 -13.49 -2.31 1.56
C PRO A 152 -13.64 -2.94 0.17
N ILE A 153 -13.86 -2.13 -0.86
CA ILE A 153 -13.99 -2.61 -2.25
C ILE A 153 -12.66 -3.10 -2.78
N ILE A 154 -11.56 -2.35 -2.55
CA ILE A 154 -10.20 -2.80 -2.90
C ILE A 154 -9.90 -4.13 -2.24
N ARG A 155 -10.19 -4.25 -0.97
CA ARG A 155 -9.97 -5.48 -0.22
C ARG A 155 -10.78 -6.64 -0.80
N PHE A 156 -12.06 -6.43 -1.05
CA PHE A 156 -12.93 -7.41 -1.69
C PHE A 156 -12.37 -7.87 -3.04
N LEU A 157 -11.94 -6.94 -3.90
CA LEU A 157 -11.38 -7.26 -5.22
C LEU A 157 -10.09 -8.06 -5.10
N LYS A 158 -9.17 -7.67 -4.20
CA LYS A 158 -7.92 -8.40 -3.95
C LYS A 158 -8.16 -9.84 -3.44
N GLU A 159 -9.06 -9.99 -2.46
CA GLU A 159 -9.42 -11.31 -1.91
C GLU A 159 -10.12 -12.19 -2.97
N THR A 160 -11.00 -11.59 -3.76
CA THR A 160 -11.71 -12.27 -4.85
C THR A 160 -10.74 -12.72 -5.93
N LYS A 161 -9.83 -11.86 -6.38
CA LYS A 161 -8.77 -12.22 -7.33
C LYS A 161 -7.99 -13.45 -6.85
N LEU A 162 -7.47 -13.41 -5.62
CA LEU A 162 -6.70 -14.51 -5.06
C LEU A 162 -7.49 -15.84 -4.97
N LYS A 163 -8.80 -15.75 -4.72
CA LYS A 163 -9.67 -16.93 -4.65
C LYS A 163 -9.85 -17.56 -6.03
N TYR A 164 -10.15 -16.75 -7.03
CA TYR A 164 -10.45 -17.23 -8.38
C TYR A 164 -9.21 -17.62 -9.16
N GLU A 165 -8.08 -16.97 -8.98
CA GLU A 165 -6.80 -17.42 -9.54
C GLU A 165 -6.42 -18.83 -9.07
N LYS A 166 -6.75 -19.19 -7.82
CA LYS A 166 -6.50 -20.54 -7.27
C LYS A 166 -7.48 -21.60 -7.77
N SER A 167 -8.72 -21.25 -8.02
CA SER A 167 -9.75 -22.18 -8.48
C SER A 167 -9.74 -22.41 -10.00
N GLY A 168 -9.08 -21.52 -10.75
CA GLY A 168 -9.12 -21.52 -12.22
C GLY A 168 -10.47 -21.07 -12.79
N ASP A 169 -11.36 -20.56 -11.95
CA ASP A 169 -12.64 -20.00 -12.37
C ASP A 169 -12.45 -18.54 -12.79
N TYR A 170 -13.35 -18.04 -13.64
CA TYR A 170 -13.33 -16.66 -14.09
C TYR A 170 -14.62 -15.98 -13.67
N LEU A 171 -14.49 -14.80 -13.04
CA LEU A 171 -15.58 -13.88 -12.80
C LEU A 171 -15.40 -12.68 -13.73
N TYR A 172 -16.50 -12.28 -14.36
CA TYR A 172 -16.54 -11.13 -15.24
C TYR A 172 -17.50 -10.09 -14.68
N PHE A 173 -17.15 -8.85 -14.89
CA PHE A 173 -18.00 -7.69 -14.73
C PHE A 173 -18.26 -7.08 -16.10
N GLU A 174 -19.52 -6.86 -16.43
CA GLU A 174 -19.90 -6.24 -17.70
C GLU A 174 -20.21 -4.75 -17.48
N SER A 175 -19.59 -3.90 -18.27
CA SER A 175 -19.90 -2.47 -18.33
C SER A 175 -19.92 -2.00 -19.76
N ASP A 176 -21.04 -1.41 -20.18
CA ASP A 176 -21.24 -0.84 -21.50
C ASP A 176 -20.91 -1.80 -22.66
N GLY A 177 -21.27 -3.09 -22.48
CA GLY A 177 -21.04 -4.15 -23.48
C GLY A 177 -19.60 -4.68 -23.50
N THR A 178 -18.76 -4.29 -22.54
CA THR A 178 -17.40 -4.79 -22.36
C THR A 178 -17.32 -5.65 -21.10
N GLU A 179 -16.79 -6.87 -21.25
CA GLU A 179 -16.52 -7.75 -20.13
C GLU A 179 -15.13 -7.49 -19.54
N TYR A 180 -15.08 -7.38 -18.23
CA TYR A 180 -13.83 -7.18 -17.45
C TYR A 180 -13.62 -8.34 -16.50
N THR A 181 -12.45 -8.92 -16.48
CA THR A 181 -12.02 -9.87 -15.45
C THR A 181 -11.86 -9.18 -14.11
N ILE A 182 -11.82 -9.94 -13.00
CA ILE A 182 -11.54 -9.38 -11.66
C ILE A 182 -10.19 -8.65 -11.62
N SER A 183 -9.19 -9.14 -12.33
CA SER A 183 -7.86 -8.48 -12.39
C SER A 183 -7.92 -7.15 -13.13
N GLU A 184 -8.71 -7.06 -14.21
CA GLU A 184 -8.91 -5.81 -14.94
C GLU A 184 -9.73 -4.81 -14.12
N ILE A 185 -10.80 -5.23 -13.47
CA ILE A 185 -11.59 -4.36 -12.59
C ILE A 185 -10.77 -3.87 -11.39
N LEU A 186 -9.95 -4.72 -10.79
CA LEU A 186 -9.05 -4.29 -9.72
C LEU A 186 -8.12 -3.18 -10.23
N LYS A 187 -7.54 -3.34 -11.42
CA LYS A 187 -6.69 -2.32 -12.04
C LYS A 187 -7.44 -1.02 -12.32
N GLU A 188 -8.64 -1.11 -12.92
CA GLU A 188 -9.48 0.05 -13.20
C GLU A 188 -9.86 0.79 -11.91
N TYR A 189 -10.17 0.06 -10.84
CA TYR A 189 -10.48 0.65 -9.54
C TYR A 189 -9.23 1.29 -8.91
N GLN A 190 -8.07 0.66 -9.00
CA GLN A 190 -6.79 1.22 -8.52
C GLN A 190 -6.40 2.49 -9.27
N LEU A 191 -6.69 2.59 -10.56
CA LEU A 191 -6.51 3.80 -11.36
C LEU A 191 -7.57 4.88 -11.09
N ASN A 192 -8.59 4.57 -10.28
CA ASN A 192 -9.73 5.46 -10.05
C ASN A 192 -10.42 5.90 -11.36
N SER A 193 -10.47 4.99 -12.34
CA SER A 193 -11.11 5.21 -13.65
C SER A 193 -12.63 5.30 -13.54
N GLU A 194 -13.31 5.74 -14.61
CA GLU A 194 -14.78 5.78 -14.64
C GLU A 194 -15.39 4.36 -14.53
N VAL A 195 -14.77 3.35 -15.16
CA VAL A 195 -15.19 1.95 -15.05
C VAL A 195 -15.04 1.44 -13.63
N GLY A 196 -13.90 1.70 -12.98
CA GLY A 196 -13.66 1.33 -11.59
C GLY A 196 -14.65 1.98 -10.63
N LYS A 197 -14.93 3.28 -10.79
CA LYS A 197 -15.94 3.99 -9.99
C LYS A 197 -17.34 3.41 -10.18
N LYS A 198 -17.74 3.14 -11.43
CA LYS A 198 -19.05 2.54 -11.76
C LYS A 198 -19.18 1.19 -11.08
N PHE A 199 -18.17 0.33 -11.20
CA PHE A 199 -18.14 -0.95 -10.49
C PHE A 199 -18.36 -0.79 -8.98
N GLY A 200 -17.64 0.15 -8.35
CA GLY A 200 -17.76 0.40 -6.91
C GLY A 200 -19.19 0.79 -6.50
N VAL A 201 -19.83 1.65 -7.26
CA VAL A 201 -21.23 2.07 -7.03
C VAL A 201 -22.18 0.88 -7.17
N GLU A 202 -22.10 0.14 -8.28
CA GLU A 202 -22.99 -1.01 -8.56
C GLU A 202 -22.81 -2.13 -7.52
N LEU A 203 -21.58 -2.37 -7.05
CA LEU A 203 -21.32 -3.33 -5.97
C LEU A 203 -22.00 -2.91 -4.67
N LEU A 204 -21.89 -1.64 -4.28
CA LEU A 204 -22.51 -1.12 -3.05
C LEU A 204 -24.03 -1.14 -3.15
N GLU A 205 -24.62 -0.80 -4.31
CA GLU A 205 -26.06 -0.88 -4.55
C GLU A 205 -26.57 -2.31 -4.45
N THR A 206 -25.84 -3.26 -5.06
CA THR A 206 -26.17 -4.69 -5.00
C THR A 206 -26.11 -5.20 -3.55
N MET A 207 -25.06 -4.90 -2.83
CA MET A 207 -24.92 -5.29 -1.41
C MET A 207 -26.04 -4.69 -0.57
N SER A 208 -26.37 -3.41 -0.75
CA SER A 208 -27.45 -2.73 -0.04
C SER A 208 -28.80 -3.38 -0.34
N THR A 209 -29.08 -3.70 -1.60
CA THR A 209 -30.32 -4.37 -2.01
C THR A 209 -30.44 -5.76 -1.38
N VAL A 210 -29.37 -6.54 -1.37
CA VAL A 210 -29.34 -7.85 -0.71
C VAL A 210 -29.61 -7.72 0.78
N LEU A 211 -28.92 -6.82 1.48
CA LEU A 211 -29.08 -6.63 2.92
C LEU A 211 -30.47 -6.15 3.30
N LEU A 212 -31.08 -5.25 2.52
CA LEU A 212 -32.42 -4.72 2.81
C LEU A 212 -33.52 -5.75 2.54
N ASN A 213 -33.30 -6.69 1.60
CA ASN A 213 -34.28 -7.73 1.26
C ASN A 213 -34.17 -8.98 2.13
N TYR A 214 -33.08 -9.14 2.88
CA TYR A 214 -32.96 -10.21 3.90
C TYR A 214 -33.83 -9.80 5.11
N LYS A 215 -35.07 -10.26 5.13
CA LYS A 215 -35.88 -10.27 6.38
C LYS A 215 -35.39 -11.45 7.22
N TYR A 216 -34.75 -11.16 8.33
CA TYR A 216 -34.49 -12.13 9.41
C TYR A 216 -35.81 -12.58 10.05
#